data_fda1242e3f6209d1b0771619a9babd17
#
_entry.id   fda1242e3f6209d1b0771619a9babd17
#
_cell.length_a   1.000
_cell.length_b   1.000
_cell.length_c   1.000
_cell.angle_alpha   90.00
_cell.angle_beta   90.00
_cell.angle_gamma   90.00
#
_symmetry.space_group_name_H-M   'P 1'
#
loop_
_entity.id
_entity.type
_entity.pdbx_description
1 polymer ?
#
loop_
_entity_poly.entity_id
_entity_poly.type
_entity_poly.pdbx_seq_one_letter_code
_entity_poly.pdbx_strand_id
1 'polypeptide(L)'
;MKTPEYYQSDVLAFFQGHPAELAVYEALFRQLDEAFPEGWVKVQKSQISFYDKHLFAAASLPARRRKGWPERCLLVTFGLSRRAESPRIAMAVE
;
A
#
# COMPACT_ATOMS: atom_id res chain seq x y z
N MET A 1 6.23 -9.56 -8.86
CA MET A 1 5.09 -9.76 -7.94
C MET A 1 3.85 -10.06 -8.76
N LYS A 2 3.08 -11.05 -8.34
CA LYS A 2 1.87 -11.44 -9.06
C LYS A 2 0.72 -10.52 -8.71
N THR A 3 -0.10 -10.18 -9.72
CA THR A 3 -1.23 -9.29 -9.55
C THR A 3 -2.53 -10.00 -9.92
N PRO A 4 -3.66 -9.62 -9.31
CA PRO A 4 -4.96 -10.20 -9.67
C PRO A 4 -5.40 -9.76 -11.07
N GLU A 5 -6.41 -10.45 -11.60
CA GLU A 5 -6.89 -10.26 -12.97
C GLU A 5 -7.26 -8.81 -13.27
N TYR A 6 -7.95 -8.16 -12.35
CA TYR A 6 -8.41 -6.77 -12.54
C TYR A 6 -7.57 -5.77 -11.75
N TYR A 7 -6.29 -6.08 -11.58
CA TYR A 7 -5.43 -5.29 -10.71
C TYR A 7 -5.41 -3.80 -11.07
N GLN A 8 -5.18 -3.48 -12.34
CA GLN A 8 -5.07 -2.06 -12.73
C GLN A 8 -6.37 -1.31 -12.52
N SER A 9 -7.49 -1.90 -12.91
CA SER A 9 -8.80 -1.29 -12.70
C SER A 9 -9.10 -1.10 -11.21
N ASP A 10 -8.77 -2.09 -10.41
CA ASP A 10 -9.00 -2.04 -8.98
C ASP A 10 -8.14 -0.98 -8.30
N VAL A 11 -6.89 -0.85 -8.71
CA VAL A 11 -5.99 0.17 -8.17
C VAL A 11 -6.47 1.56 -8.57
N LEU A 12 -6.86 1.76 -9.82
CA LEU A 12 -7.39 3.04 -10.26
C LEU A 12 -8.65 3.43 -9.48
N ALA A 13 -9.53 2.47 -9.24
CA ALA A 13 -10.73 2.70 -8.45
C ALA A 13 -10.38 3.03 -6.99
N PHE A 14 -9.41 2.31 -6.43
CA PHE A 14 -8.96 2.55 -5.06
C PHE A 14 -8.45 3.98 -4.86
N PHE A 15 -7.71 4.48 -5.84
CA PHE A 15 -7.11 5.81 -5.76
C PHE A 15 -7.92 6.88 -6.50
N GLN A 16 -9.18 6.63 -6.79
CA GLN A 16 -10.03 7.61 -7.45
C GLN A 16 -10.07 8.89 -6.62
N GLY A 17 -9.74 10.03 -7.24
CA GLY A 17 -9.62 11.29 -6.54
C GLY A 17 -8.30 11.51 -5.81
N HIS A 18 -7.36 10.56 -5.91
CA HIS A 18 -6.06 10.62 -5.22
C HIS A 18 -4.92 10.33 -6.18
N PRO A 19 -4.74 11.14 -7.25
CA PRO A 19 -3.70 10.83 -8.25
C PRO A 19 -2.28 10.94 -7.73
N ALA A 20 -2.04 11.83 -6.78
CA ALA A 20 -0.70 11.97 -6.21
C ALA A 20 -0.34 10.78 -5.32
N GLU A 21 -1.31 10.29 -4.54
CA GLU A 21 -1.13 9.10 -3.73
C GLU A 21 -0.91 7.86 -4.60
N LEU A 22 -1.59 7.80 -5.74
CA LEU A 22 -1.37 6.73 -6.71
C LEU A 22 0.07 6.70 -7.21
N ALA A 23 0.64 7.87 -7.51
CA ALA A 23 2.03 7.95 -7.96
C ALA A 23 3.00 7.42 -6.90
N VAL A 24 2.76 7.74 -5.63
CA VAL A 24 3.55 7.22 -4.51
C VAL A 24 3.39 5.71 -4.42
N TYR A 25 2.17 5.22 -4.55
CA TYR A 25 1.90 3.79 -4.53
C TYR A 25 2.64 3.05 -5.64
N GLU A 26 2.62 3.59 -6.84
CA GLU A 26 3.29 2.94 -7.97
C GLU A 26 4.80 2.83 -7.76
N ALA A 27 5.41 3.84 -7.15
CA ALA A 27 6.83 3.79 -6.80
C ALA A 27 7.09 2.71 -5.74
N LEU A 28 6.24 2.64 -4.74
CA LEU A 28 6.32 1.60 -3.72
C LEU A 28 6.18 0.21 -4.34
N PHE A 29 5.20 0.04 -5.21
CA PHE A 29 4.95 -1.25 -5.85
C PHE A 29 6.18 -1.73 -6.63
N ARG A 30 6.82 -0.83 -7.36
CA ARG A 30 8.03 -1.20 -8.12
C ARG A 30 9.12 -1.71 -7.20
N GLN A 31 9.32 -1.06 -6.06
CA GLN A 31 10.32 -1.50 -5.09
C GLN A 31 9.98 -2.87 -4.50
N LEU A 32 8.70 -3.07 -4.18
CA LEU A 32 8.26 -4.35 -3.64
C LEU A 32 8.35 -5.46 -4.68
N ASP A 33 8.05 -5.14 -5.94
CA ASP A 33 8.15 -6.11 -7.02
C ASP A 33 9.59 -6.60 -7.19
N GLU A 34 10.56 -5.68 -7.10
CA GLU A 34 11.98 -6.06 -7.16
C GLU A 34 12.42 -6.88 -5.96
N ALA A 35 11.97 -6.49 -4.78
CA ALA A 35 12.39 -7.17 -3.55
C ALA A 35 11.72 -8.53 -3.36
N PHE A 36 10.49 -8.68 -3.85
CA PHE A 36 9.70 -9.89 -3.63
C PHE A 36 9.09 -10.39 -4.95
N PRO A 37 9.94 -10.89 -5.88
CA PRO A 37 9.44 -11.32 -7.19
C PRO A 37 8.43 -12.47 -7.13
N GLU A 38 8.49 -13.29 -6.07
CA GLU A 38 7.57 -14.40 -5.89
C GLU A 38 6.34 -14.03 -5.06
N GLY A 39 6.26 -12.77 -4.63
CA GLY A 39 5.12 -12.31 -3.85
C GLY A 39 3.88 -12.05 -4.70
N TRP A 40 2.81 -11.67 -4.05
CA TRP A 40 1.58 -11.28 -4.74
C TRP A 40 0.90 -10.14 -3.99
N VAL A 41 -0.01 -9.46 -4.70
CA VAL A 41 -0.74 -8.33 -4.17
C VAL A 41 -2.23 -8.59 -4.26
N LYS A 42 -2.98 -8.10 -3.28
CA LYS A 42 -4.43 -8.20 -3.28
C LYS A 42 -5.01 -6.82 -3.02
N VAL A 43 -5.89 -6.37 -3.90
CA VAL A 43 -6.55 -5.08 -3.73
C VAL A 43 -7.88 -5.32 -3.02
N GLN A 44 -8.04 -4.71 -1.87
CA GLN A 44 -9.25 -4.81 -1.07
C GLN A 44 -9.92 -3.44 -1.01
N LYS A 45 -11.13 -3.40 -0.49
CA LYS A 45 -11.90 -2.16 -0.43
C LYS A 45 -11.20 -1.05 0.37
N SER A 46 -10.57 -1.41 1.47
CA SER A 46 -9.97 -0.46 2.39
C SER A 46 -8.45 -0.44 2.39
N GLN A 47 -7.82 -1.39 1.71
CA GLN A 47 -6.37 -1.45 1.67
C GLN A 47 -5.88 -2.33 0.53
N ILE A 48 -4.62 -2.14 0.17
CA ILE A 48 -3.93 -3.00 -0.78
C ILE A 48 -2.90 -3.79 0.02
N SER A 49 -3.01 -5.11 -0.02
CA SER A 49 -2.19 -5.99 0.82
C SER A 49 -1.13 -6.69 -0.01
N PHE A 50 0.06 -6.83 0.56
CA PHE A 50 1.21 -7.45 -0.08
C PHE A 50 1.63 -8.69 0.68
N TYR A 51 1.84 -9.78 -0.04
CA TYR A 51 2.15 -11.09 0.53
C TYR A 51 3.43 -11.66 -0.05
N ASP A 52 4.18 -12.36 0.78
CA ASP A 52 5.29 -13.20 0.37
C ASP A 52 5.33 -14.32 1.39
N LYS A 53 4.61 -15.41 1.13
CA LYS A 53 4.27 -16.49 2.06
C LYS A 53 3.28 -16.03 3.12
N HIS A 54 3.47 -14.83 3.65
CA HIS A 54 2.59 -14.23 4.65
C HIS A 54 2.34 -12.78 4.27
N LEU A 55 1.30 -12.20 4.83
CA LEU A 55 1.05 -10.78 4.71
C LEU A 55 2.20 -10.02 5.37
N PHE A 56 2.93 -9.21 4.61
CA PHE A 56 4.07 -8.48 5.16
C PHE A 56 3.92 -6.96 5.07
N ALA A 57 3.02 -6.46 4.25
CA ALA A 57 2.82 -5.02 4.11
C ALA A 57 1.42 -4.72 3.61
N ALA A 58 0.96 -3.52 3.89
CA ALA A 58 -0.32 -3.04 3.39
C ALA A 58 -0.24 -1.54 3.14
N ALA A 59 -0.93 -1.07 2.10
CA ALA A 59 -1.03 0.34 1.79
C ALA A 59 -2.49 0.76 1.86
N SER A 60 -2.76 1.93 2.41
CA SER A 60 -4.11 2.44 2.53
C SER A 60 -4.12 3.97 2.50
N LEU A 61 -5.30 4.52 2.22
CA LEU A 61 -5.53 5.95 2.34
C LEU A 61 -6.06 6.20 3.75
N PRO A 62 -5.37 7.00 4.57
CA PRO A 62 -5.81 7.20 5.95
C PRO A 62 -7.12 7.98 5.99
N ALA A 63 -8.09 7.46 6.76
CA ALA A 63 -9.35 8.13 6.96
C ALA A 63 -9.19 9.37 7.84
N ARG A 64 -8.22 9.31 8.76
CA ARG A 64 -7.89 10.43 9.63
C ARG A 64 -6.39 10.57 9.69
N ARG A 65 -5.92 11.81 9.62
CA ARG A 65 -4.51 12.08 9.77
C ARG A 65 -4.17 12.24 11.24
N ARG A 66 -3.01 11.68 11.60
CA ARG A 66 -2.48 11.92 12.94
C ARG A 66 -1.69 13.21 12.93
N LYS A 67 -1.59 13.83 14.11
CA LYS A 67 -0.80 15.05 14.26
C LYS A 67 0.63 14.81 13.77
N GLY A 68 1.11 15.71 12.93
CA GLY A 68 2.44 15.61 12.35
C GLY A 68 2.50 14.89 11.01
N TRP A 69 1.42 14.29 10.56
CA TRP A 69 1.37 13.65 9.24
C TRP A 69 1.17 14.70 8.15
N PRO A 70 1.70 14.47 6.94
CA PRO A 70 1.43 15.34 5.81
C PRO A 70 -0.06 15.43 5.52
N GLU A 71 -0.48 16.54 4.91
CA GLU A 71 -1.88 16.74 4.56
C GLU A 71 -2.39 15.67 3.61
N ARG A 72 -1.54 15.27 2.66
CA ARG A 72 -1.83 14.17 1.72
C ARG A 72 -0.76 13.12 1.91
N CYS A 73 -1.17 11.90 2.16
CA CYS A 73 -0.22 10.82 2.38
C CYS A 73 -0.84 9.45 2.06
N LEU A 74 0.04 8.52 1.77
CA LEU A 74 -0.29 7.12 1.64
C LEU A 74 0.24 6.43 2.89
N LEU A 75 -0.64 5.74 3.60
CA LEU A 75 -0.25 5.02 4.80
C LEU A 75 0.26 3.65 4.42
N VAL A 76 1.49 3.34 4.80
CA VAL A 76 2.10 2.05 4.55
C VAL A 76 2.44 1.39 5.88
N THR A 77 2.00 0.16 6.05
CA THR A 77 2.26 -0.64 7.24
C THR A 77 3.11 -1.84 6.84
N PHE A 78 4.20 -2.06 7.56
CA PHE A 78 5.12 -3.17 7.30
C PHE A 78 5.18 -4.11 8.50
N GLY A 79 5.74 -5.31 8.26
CA GLY A 79 5.98 -6.25 9.32
C GLY A 79 4.73 -6.82 9.94
N LEU A 80 3.70 -7.03 9.13
CA LEU A 80 2.42 -7.55 9.59
C LEU A 80 2.53 -9.03 9.96
N SER A 81 3.30 -9.29 11.01
CA SER A 81 3.41 -10.62 11.56
C SER A 81 2.37 -10.78 12.67
N ARG A 82 2.36 -11.96 13.29
CA ARG A 82 1.44 -12.22 14.40
C ARG A 82 1.72 -11.40 15.65
N ARG A 83 2.79 -10.63 15.68
CA ARG A 83 3.07 -9.70 16.78
C ARG A 83 2.21 -8.46 16.61
N ALA A 84 1.79 -7.90 17.73
CA ALA A 84 0.79 -6.84 17.74
C ALA A 84 1.24 -5.53 17.12
N GLU A 85 2.51 -5.20 17.20
CA GLU A 85 3.00 -3.92 16.72
C GLU A 85 3.71 -4.02 15.40
N SER A 86 3.20 -3.28 14.42
CA SER A 86 3.83 -3.15 13.12
C SER A 86 4.20 -1.70 12.89
N PRO A 87 5.38 -1.42 12.33
CA PRO A 87 5.73 -0.04 12.01
C PRO A 87 4.78 0.51 10.96
N ARG A 88 4.36 1.75 11.16
CA ARG A 88 3.50 2.47 10.22
C ARG A 88 4.26 3.67 9.70
N ILE A 89 4.23 3.84 8.41
CA ILE A 89 4.91 4.93 7.74
C ILE A 89 3.89 5.69 6.91
N ALA A 90 3.78 6.99 7.14
CA ALA A 90 2.98 7.86 6.29
C ALA A 90 3.91 8.45 5.24
N MET A 91 3.72 8.05 4.00
CA MET A 91 4.54 8.52 2.90
C MET A 91 3.97 9.81 2.36
N ALA A 92 4.77 10.89 2.43
CA ALA A 92 4.34 12.19 1.97
C ALA A 92 4.11 12.20 0.47
N VAL A 93 3.10 12.92 0.04
CA VAL A 93 2.80 13.15 -1.36
C VAL A 93 3.39 14.50 -1.75
N GLU A 94 4.27 14.49 -2.74
CA GLU A 94 4.91 15.71 -3.24
C GLU A 94 4.37 16.12 -4.59
#